data_dcc2412bc3edd538dfe24ebc2d46333e
#
_entry.id   dcc2412bc3edd538dfe24ebc2d46333e
#
_cell.length_a   1.000
_cell.length_b   1.000
_cell.length_c   1.000
_cell.angle_alpha   90.00
_cell.angle_beta   90.00
_cell.angle_gamma   90.00
#
_symmetry.space_group_name_H-M   'P 1'
#
loop_
_entity.id
_entity.type
_entity.pdbx_description
1 polymer ?
#
loop_
_entity_poly.entity_id
_entity_poly.type
_entity_poly.pdbx_seq_one_letter_code
_entity_poly.pdbx_strand_id
1 'polypeptide(L)'
;MTEQNTFKRYDSSEQYAKAEYIVIFISEFARRFGLSAVQAYRYLNRYKAIDFLDEQYNIAHTQSFEDMVQNMASYCQRHGGALA
;
A
#
# COMPACT_ATOMS: atom_id res chain seq x y z
N MET A 1 25.44 21.48 -5.12
CA MET A 1 24.17 21.81 -5.58
C MET A 1 23.59 20.82 -6.54
N THR A 2 24.26 20.57 -7.59
CA THR A 2 23.85 19.60 -8.56
C THR A 2 23.71 18.22 -7.97
N GLU A 3 24.65 17.81 -7.18
CA GLU A 3 24.64 16.56 -6.54
C GLU A 3 23.44 16.37 -5.66
N GLN A 4 23.10 17.40 -4.92
CA GLN A 4 21.97 17.37 -4.03
C GLN A 4 20.68 17.25 -4.80
N ASN A 5 20.57 17.98 -5.90
CA ASN A 5 19.38 17.91 -6.73
C ASN A 5 19.18 16.52 -7.32
N THR A 6 20.26 15.92 -7.74
CA THR A 6 20.21 14.58 -8.30
C THR A 6 19.73 13.59 -7.27
N PHE A 7 20.23 13.70 -6.07
CA PHE A 7 19.82 12.82 -5.00
C PHE A 7 18.34 12.98 -4.69
N LYS A 8 17.86 14.21 -4.64
CA LYS A 8 16.46 14.46 -4.38
C LYS A 8 15.57 13.91 -5.47
N ARG A 9 15.98 14.04 -6.71
CA ARG A 9 15.19 13.52 -7.80
C ARG A 9 15.07 12.02 -7.73
N TYR A 10 16.13 11.36 -7.37
CA TYR A 10 16.12 9.91 -7.25
C TYR A 10 15.15 9.49 -6.16
N ASP A 11 15.23 10.11 -5.01
CA ASP A 11 14.33 9.82 -3.91
C ASP A 11 12.89 10.11 -4.27
N SER A 12 12.66 11.21 -4.97
CA SER A 12 11.31 11.58 -5.38
C SER A 12 10.71 10.55 -6.30
N SER A 13 11.50 10.04 -7.23
CA SER A 13 11.00 9.01 -8.16
C SER A 13 10.55 7.77 -7.43
N GLU A 14 11.33 7.35 -6.47
CA GLU A 14 10.99 6.17 -5.69
C GLU A 14 9.74 6.41 -4.87
N GLN A 15 9.63 7.58 -4.29
CA GLN A 15 8.46 7.90 -3.49
C GLN A 15 7.20 8.01 -4.33
N TYR A 16 7.33 8.54 -5.54
CA TYR A 16 6.20 8.57 -6.44
C TYR A 16 5.72 7.17 -6.78
N ALA A 17 6.66 6.27 -7.05
CA ALA A 17 6.32 4.91 -7.39
C ALA A 17 5.61 4.22 -6.23
N LYS A 18 6.08 4.44 -5.02
CA LYS A 18 5.45 3.86 -3.84
C LYS A 18 4.06 4.43 -3.63
N ALA A 19 3.93 5.75 -3.75
CA ALA A 19 2.63 6.39 -3.55
C ALA A 19 1.62 5.89 -4.58
N GLU A 20 2.04 5.79 -5.82
CA GLU A 20 1.17 5.31 -6.88
C GLU A 20 0.74 3.89 -6.62
N TYR A 21 1.69 3.04 -6.23
CA TYR A 21 1.40 1.65 -5.92
C TYR A 21 0.38 1.55 -4.80
N ILE A 22 0.56 2.33 -3.74
CA ILE A 22 -0.32 2.27 -2.58
C ILE A 22 -1.73 2.76 -2.93
N VAL A 23 -1.81 3.82 -3.73
CA VAL A 23 -3.12 4.33 -4.15
C VAL A 23 -3.87 3.28 -4.96
N ILE A 24 -3.19 2.64 -5.90
CA ILE A 24 -3.81 1.59 -6.70
C ILE A 24 -4.18 0.41 -5.82
N PHE A 25 -3.32 0.07 -4.87
CA PHE A 25 -3.59 -1.02 -3.94
C PHE A 25 -4.86 -0.74 -3.14
N ILE A 26 -5.01 0.47 -2.62
CA ILE A 26 -6.20 0.83 -1.86
C ILE A 26 -7.45 0.67 -2.71
N SER A 27 -7.39 1.07 -3.96
CA SER A 27 -8.52 0.93 -4.88
C SER A 27 -8.87 -0.53 -5.13
N GLU A 28 -7.85 -1.36 -5.32
CA GLU A 28 -8.09 -2.79 -5.54
C GLU A 28 -8.66 -3.45 -4.30
N PHE A 29 -8.14 -3.07 -3.14
CA PHE A 29 -8.64 -3.59 -1.87
C PHE A 29 -10.10 -3.20 -1.68
N ALA A 30 -10.40 -1.92 -1.94
CA ALA A 30 -11.77 -1.42 -1.80
C ALA A 30 -12.72 -2.19 -2.70
N ARG A 31 -12.32 -2.41 -3.94
CA ARG A 31 -13.16 -3.12 -4.90
C ARG A 31 -13.40 -4.57 -4.47
N ARG A 32 -12.35 -5.22 -4.00
CA ARG A 32 -12.43 -6.61 -3.60
C ARG A 32 -13.39 -6.83 -2.44
N PHE A 33 -13.42 -5.90 -1.50
CA PHE A 33 -14.23 -6.05 -0.29
C PHE A 33 -15.45 -5.15 -0.25
N GLY A 34 -15.78 -4.51 -1.36
CA GLY A 34 -17.00 -3.69 -1.42
C GLY A 34 -16.96 -2.46 -0.55
N LEU A 35 -15.80 -1.85 -0.42
CA LEU A 35 -15.62 -0.66 0.40
C LEU A 35 -15.39 0.56 -0.47
N SER A 36 -15.64 1.74 0.09
CA SER A 36 -15.18 2.95 -0.57
C SER A 36 -13.68 3.06 -0.39
N ALA A 37 -13.04 3.90 -1.19
CA ALA A 37 -11.59 4.10 -1.06
C ALA A 37 -11.24 4.61 0.32
N VAL A 38 -12.06 5.50 0.88
CA VAL A 38 -11.81 6.05 2.21
C VAL A 38 -11.92 4.97 3.27
N GLN A 39 -12.94 4.12 3.16
CA GLN A 39 -13.11 3.02 4.11
C GLN A 39 -11.93 2.06 4.04
N ALA A 40 -11.51 1.74 2.83
CA ALA A 40 -10.37 0.83 2.64
C ALA A 40 -9.11 1.43 3.23
N TYR A 41 -8.87 2.72 2.97
CA TYR A 41 -7.69 3.38 3.50
C TYR A 41 -7.70 3.36 5.03
N ARG A 42 -8.84 3.72 5.63
CA ARG A 42 -8.93 3.75 7.09
C ARG A 42 -8.68 2.39 7.71
N TYR A 43 -9.25 1.37 7.10
CA TYR A 43 -9.08 0.01 7.58
C TYR A 43 -7.61 -0.42 7.50
N LEU A 44 -7.00 -0.23 6.34
CA LEU A 44 -5.62 -0.63 6.14
C LEU A 44 -4.67 0.15 7.03
N ASN A 45 -4.93 1.44 7.18
CA ASN A 45 -4.07 2.29 7.99
C ASN A 45 -4.18 1.93 9.47
N ARG A 46 -5.38 1.58 9.91
CA ARG A 46 -5.60 1.22 11.31
C ARG A 46 -4.74 0.04 11.73
N TYR A 47 -4.60 -0.94 10.86
CA TYR A 47 -3.85 -2.15 11.17
C TYR A 47 -2.44 -2.12 10.62
N LYS A 48 -1.94 -0.94 10.28
CA LYS A 48 -0.56 -0.72 9.84
C LYS A 48 -0.20 -1.37 8.52
N ALA A 49 -1.20 -1.73 7.73
CA ALA A 49 -0.95 -2.35 6.44
C ALA A 49 -0.33 -1.37 5.46
N ILE A 50 -0.69 -0.09 5.54
CA ILE A 50 -0.11 0.93 4.67
C ILE A 50 1.39 1.05 4.96
N ASP A 51 1.76 1.09 6.24
CA ASP A 51 3.16 1.17 6.63
C ASP A 51 3.92 -0.05 6.14
N PHE A 52 3.30 -1.22 6.26
CA PHE A 52 3.92 -2.46 5.81
C PHE A 52 4.20 -2.40 4.30
N LEU A 53 3.23 -1.95 3.52
CA LEU A 53 3.39 -1.87 2.08
C LEU A 53 4.49 -0.88 1.70
N ASP A 54 4.58 0.21 2.43
CA ASP A 54 5.61 1.20 2.18
C ASP A 54 6.99 0.64 2.47
N GLU A 55 7.14 -0.03 3.60
CA GLU A 55 8.42 -0.60 4.01
C GLU A 55 8.83 -1.77 3.13
N GLN A 56 7.87 -2.57 2.70
CA GLN A 56 8.14 -3.76 1.92
C GLN A 56 7.84 -3.58 0.44
N TYR A 57 7.87 -2.34 -0.02
CA TYR A 57 7.51 -2.04 -1.40
C TYR A 57 8.34 -2.84 -2.41
N ASN A 58 9.63 -3.00 -2.15
CA ASN A 58 10.51 -3.69 -3.08
C ASN A 58 10.05 -5.12 -3.35
N ILE A 59 9.46 -5.75 -2.36
CA ILE A 59 8.96 -7.11 -2.50
C ILE A 59 7.52 -7.09 -2.96
N ALA A 60 6.72 -6.24 -2.34
CA ALA A 60 5.29 -6.21 -2.59
C ALA A 60 4.95 -5.92 -4.05
N HIS A 61 5.66 -4.97 -4.66
CA HIS A 61 5.31 -4.57 -6.01
C HIS A 61 5.66 -5.61 -7.07
N THR A 62 6.39 -6.66 -6.70
CA THR A 62 6.68 -7.75 -7.62
C THR A 62 5.58 -8.80 -7.63
N GLN A 63 4.61 -8.70 -6.74
CA GLN A 63 3.51 -9.63 -6.65
C GLN A 63 2.27 -9.03 -7.27
N SER A 64 1.30 -9.86 -7.64
CA SER A 64 0.07 -9.35 -8.21
C SER A 64 -0.70 -8.59 -7.13
N PHE A 65 -1.49 -7.62 -7.56
CA PHE A 65 -2.35 -6.91 -6.63
C PHE A 65 -3.33 -7.86 -5.95
N GLU A 66 -3.80 -8.85 -6.70
CA GLU A 66 -4.74 -9.82 -6.16
C GLU A 66 -4.14 -10.56 -4.98
N ASP A 67 -2.91 -11.04 -5.14
CA ASP A 67 -2.22 -11.77 -4.08
C ASP A 67 -1.95 -10.85 -2.89
N MET A 68 -1.52 -9.63 -3.16
CA MET A 68 -1.20 -8.70 -2.08
C MET A 68 -2.45 -8.25 -1.35
N VAL A 69 -3.57 -8.09 -2.05
CA VAL A 69 -4.84 -7.76 -1.40
C VAL A 69 -5.22 -8.86 -0.43
N GLN A 70 -5.11 -10.11 -0.87
CA GLN A 70 -5.43 -11.24 -0.01
C GLN A 70 -4.48 -11.33 1.18
N ASN A 71 -3.20 -11.11 0.94
CA ASN A 71 -2.20 -11.15 2.01
C ASN A 71 -2.47 -10.07 3.07
N MET A 72 -2.79 -8.86 2.62
CA MET A 72 -3.03 -7.78 3.55
C MET A 72 -4.34 -7.95 4.29
N ALA A 73 -5.35 -8.52 3.63
CA ALA A 73 -6.61 -8.82 4.31
C ALA A 73 -6.37 -9.81 5.44
N SER A 74 -5.60 -10.86 5.16
CA SER A 74 -5.26 -11.85 6.18
C SER A 74 -4.47 -11.23 7.32
N TYR A 75 -3.54 -10.36 6.98
CA TYR A 75 -2.73 -9.67 7.97
C TYR A 75 -3.61 -8.84 8.90
N CYS A 76 -4.50 -8.05 8.34
CA CYS A 76 -5.39 -7.20 9.13
C CYS A 76 -6.33 -8.02 9.99
N GLN A 77 -6.85 -9.11 9.45
CA GLN A 77 -7.77 -9.98 10.19
C GLN A 77 -7.08 -10.63 11.38
N ARG A 78 -5.83 -11.03 11.22
CA ARG A 78 -5.07 -11.60 12.32
C ARG A 78 -4.83 -10.60 13.43
N HIS A 79 -4.90 -9.31 13.12
CA HIS A 79 -4.71 -8.25 14.09
C HIS A 79 -6.03 -7.66 14.58
N GLY A 80 -7.11 -8.37 14.37
CA GLY A 80 -8.40 -7.99 14.93
C GLY A 80 -9.31 -7.23 13.98
N GLY A 81 -8.91 -7.07 12.72
CA GLY A 81 -9.75 -6.34 11.77
C GLY A 81 -10.73 -7.26 11.08
N ALA A 82 -12.01 -7.02 11.29
CA ALA A 82 -13.04 -7.81 10.65
C ALA A 82 -13.39 -7.23 9.30
N LEU A 83 -13.52 -8.09 8.29
CA LEU A 83 -14.05 -7.72 6.99
C LEU A 83 -15.33 -8.50 6.82
N ALA A 84 -16.42 -7.78 6.67
CA ALA A 84 -17.74 -8.39 6.61
C ALA A 84 -17.94 -9.24 5.37
#